data_71753db8fab960b5ad825f0825df8a56
#
_entry.id   71753db8fab960b5ad825f0825df8a56
#
_cell.length_a   1.000
_cell.length_b   1.000
_cell.length_c   1.000
_cell.angle_alpha   90.00
_cell.angle_beta   90.00
_cell.angle_gamma   90.00
#
_symmetry.space_group_name_H-M   'P 1'
#
loop_
_entity.id
_entity.type
_entity.pdbx_description
1 polymer ?
#
loop_
_entity_poly.entity_id
_entity_poly.type
_entity_poly.pdbx_seq_one_letter_code
_entity_poly.pdbx_strand_id
1 'polypeptide(L)'
;MRPAPVITLVLALLLTATLATAAQAASTRSLCARTAALRDSPEGFVIGRLYRPQRLRVQRRSANRRWALVVTRAGAVGWLPSRSLCRA
;
A
#
# COMPACT_ATOMS: atom_id res chain seq x y z
N MET A 1 22.86 44.93 31.84
CA MET A 1 22.67 44.45 31.66
C MET A 1 22.27 43.54 31.12
N ARG A 2 21.92 43.02 30.95
CA ARG A 2 21.74 42.22 30.58
C ARG A 2 21.05 41.50 30.11
N PRO A 3 20.84 41.21 29.72
CA PRO A 3 20.38 40.62 29.28
C PRO A 3 19.89 39.66 28.92
N ALA A 4 19.48 39.18 28.72
CA ALA A 4 19.15 38.37 28.41
C ALA A 4 18.58 37.53 27.90
N PRO A 5 18.35 37.33 27.73
CA PRO A 5 17.95 36.53 27.42
C PRO A 5 17.44 35.73 26.64
N VAL A 6 17.22 35.36 26.54
CA VAL A 6 16.91 34.74 25.89
C VAL A 6 16.48 33.69 25.45
N ILE A 7 16.17 33.42 25.34
CA ILE A 7 15.86 32.62 25.02
C ILE A 7 15.22 31.77 24.61
N THR A 8 14.97 31.73 24.53
CA THR A 8 14.43 31.06 24.18
C THR A 8 13.99 30.30 23.38
N LEU A 9 13.79 30.07 23.13
CA LEU A 9 13.46 29.50 22.48
C LEU A 9 13.21 28.56 21.96
N VAL A 10 13.04 28.28 21.76
CA VAL A 10 12.98 27.52 21.26
C VAL A 10 12.38 26.65 20.98
N LEU A 11 11.94 26.45 20.89
CA LEU A 11 11.41 25.70 20.71
C LEU A 11 10.78 25.13 20.00
N ALA A 12 10.45 25.20 19.78
CA ALA A 12 9.90 24.78 19.18
C ALA A 12 9.83 23.97 18.37
N LEU A 13 9.85 23.68 18.17
CA LEU A 13 9.86 23.04 17.39
C LEU A 13 9.52 22.01 17.15
N LEU A 14 9.30 21.68 17.33
CA LEU A 14 9.13 20.71 17.17
C LEU A 14 8.26 20.13 16.68
N LEU A 15 7.82 20.19 16.52
CA LEU A 15 7.02 19.66 16.18
C LEU A 15 6.82 19.07 15.23
N THR A 16 6.93 18.68 15.08
CA THR A 16 6.94 18.27 14.25
C THR A 16 6.38 17.33 13.81
N ALA A 17 5.93 17.27 13.57
CA ALA A 17 5.28 16.72 13.04
C ALA A 17 5.24 15.61 12.52
N THR A 18 5.09 14.91 12.78
CA THR A 18 5.15 13.80 12.42
C THR A 18 4.09 13.35 11.75
N LEU A 19 3.94 13.34 10.89
CA LEU A 19 3.00 12.95 10.20
C LEU A 19 2.89 11.66 9.99
N ALA A 20 2.39 11.08 10.60
CA ALA A 20 2.26 9.78 10.43
C ALA A 20 1.36 9.50 9.38
N THR A 21 1.69 9.19 8.42
CA THR A 21 0.80 8.91 7.48
C THR A 21 0.38 7.61 7.76
N ALA A 22 -0.70 7.37 7.84
CA ALA A 22 -1.21 6.13 8.02
C ALA A 22 -1.00 5.35 6.85
N ALA A 23 -0.01 4.84 6.77
CA ALA A 23 0.22 4.06 5.66
C ALA A 23 -0.67 2.90 5.78
N GLN A 24 -1.28 2.47 4.79
CA GLN A 24 -2.00 1.34 4.83
C GLN A 24 -1.12 0.23 5.02
N ALA A 25 -1.24 -0.52 5.99
CA ALA A 25 -0.44 -1.68 6.25
C ALA A 25 -0.67 -2.68 5.15
N ALA A 26 0.40 -3.17 4.60
CA ALA A 26 0.29 -4.22 3.61
C ALA A 26 -0.19 -5.48 4.29
N SER A 27 -0.98 -6.26 3.61
CA SER A 27 -1.46 -7.54 4.15
C SER A 27 -1.18 -8.63 3.14
N THR A 28 -1.02 -9.84 3.62
CA THR A 28 -0.78 -10.97 2.76
C THR A 28 -2.09 -11.71 2.56
N ARG A 29 -2.42 -12.00 1.33
CA ARG A 29 -3.62 -12.74 0.99
C ARG A 29 -3.30 -13.79 -0.06
N SER A 30 -4.05 -14.85 -0.07
CA SER A 30 -3.90 -15.86 -1.11
C SER A 30 -4.85 -15.57 -2.24
N LEU A 31 -4.50 -16.02 -3.43
CA LEU A 31 -5.38 -15.92 -4.57
C LEU A 31 -6.38 -17.06 -4.47
N CYS A 32 -7.65 -16.72 -4.48
CA CYS A 32 -8.69 -17.73 -4.43
C CYS A 32 -9.29 -18.02 -5.80
N ALA A 33 -9.21 -17.08 -6.72
CA ALA A 33 -9.64 -17.35 -8.08
C ALA A 33 -8.68 -18.34 -8.71
N ARG A 34 -9.16 -19.19 -9.58
CA ARG A 34 -8.30 -20.15 -10.24
C ARG A 34 -7.17 -19.43 -10.96
N THR A 35 -7.49 -18.38 -11.67
CA THR A 35 -6.50 -17.53 -12.31
C THR A 35 -6.96 -16.09 -12.19
N ALA A 36 -6.04 -15.16 -12.31
CA ALA A 36 -6.37 -13.74 -12.33
C ALA A 36 -5.36 -13.02 -13.20
N ALA A 37 -5.84 -12.08 -13.98
CA ALA A 37 -4.97 -11.28 -14.82
C ALA A 37 -4.39 -10.17 -13.98
N LEU A 38 -3.08 -10.00 -14.04
CA LEU A 38 -2.40 -8.91 -13.38
C LEU A 38 -2.33 -7.78 -14.38
N ARG A 39 -2.73 -6.58 -13.99
CA ARG A 39 -2.81 -5.45 -14.91
C ARG A 39 -1.93 -4.30 -14.42
N ASP A 40 -1.53 -3.45 -15.35
CA ASP A 40 -0.67 -2.32 -15.00
C ASP A 40 -1.45 -1.21 -14.30
N SER A 41 -2.76 -1.22 -14.40
CA SER A 41 -3.61 -0.25 -13.72
C SER A 41 -5.00 -0.87 -13.63
N PRO A 42 -5.88 -0.35 -12.80
CA PRO A 42 -7.25 -0.86 -12.78
C PRO A 42 -7.84 -0.78 -14.16
N GLU A 43 -8.34 -1.91 -14.66
CA GLU A 43 -8.87 -1.98 -16.01
C GLU A 43 -7.85 -1.70 -17.09
N GLY A 44 -6.58 -1.73 -16.78
CA GLY A 44 -5.54 -1.47 -17.76
C GLY A 44 -5.11 -2.74 -18.49
N PHE A 45 -3.92 -2.67 -19.08
CA PHE A 45 -3.43 -3.80 -19.86
C PHE A 45 -2.98 -4.93 -18.97
N VAL A 46 -3.15 -6.13 -19.47
CA VAL A 46 -2.72 -7.33 -18.75
C VAL A 46 -1.21 -7.46 -18.92
N ILE A 47 -0.51 -7.54 -17.79
CA ILE A 47 0.93 -7.66 -17.81
C ILE A 47 1.38 -9.02 -17.26
N GLY A 48 0.46 -9.84 -16.81
CA GLY A 48 0.82 -11.16 -16.31
C GLY A 48 -0.42 -11.90 -15.88
N ARG A 49 -0.21 -13.13 -15.42
CA ARG A 49 -1.33 -13.94 -14.96
C ARG A 49 -0.90 -14.70 -13.73
N LEU A 50 -1.77 -14.74 -12.75
CA LEU A 50 -1.49 -15.40 -11.49
C LEU A 50 -2.38 -16.63 -11.36
N TYR A 51 -1.95 -17.57 -10.57
CA TYR A 51 -2.65 -18.85 -10.40
C TYR A 51 -2.82 -19.17 -8.93
N ARG A 52 -3.92 -19.79 -8.59
CA ARG A 52 -4.21 -20.24 -7.24
C ARG A 52 -3.26 -21.37 -6.89
N PRO A 53 -2.76 -21.41 -5.66
CA PRO A 53 -3.05 -20.57 -4.52
C PRO A 53 -1.92 -19.62 -4.18
N GLN A 54 -1.44 -18.88 -5.11
CA GLN A 54 -0.32 -18.00 -4.93
C GLN A 54 -0.61 -16.97 -3.83
N ARG A 55 0.38 -16.69 -3.00
CA ARG A 55 0.25 -15.69 -1.96
C ARG A 55 0.77 -14.36 -2.46
N LEU A 56 0.05 -13.31 -2.12
CA LEU A 56 0.34 -11.99 -2.64
C LEU A 56 0.33 -10.99 -1.49
N ARG A 57 1.15 -9.96 -1.62
CA ARG A 57 1.12 -8.88 -0.65
C ARG A 57 0.24 -7.79 -1.23
N VAL A 58 -0.82 -7.46 -0.55
CA VAL A 58 -1.73 -6.41 -0.98
C VAL A 58 -1.21 -5.12 -0.39
N GLN A 59 -0.84 -4.17 -1.25
CA GLN A 59 -0.31 -2.90 -0.79
C GLN A 59 -1.37 -1.86 -0.58
N ARG A 60 -2.37 -1.84 -1.43
CA ARG A 60 -3.47 -0.91 -1.27
C ARG A 60 -4.58 -1.29 -2.22
N ARG A 61 -5.70 -0.63 -2.09
CA ARG A 61 -6.85 -0.89 -2.95
C ARG A 61 -7.23 0.39 -3.67
N SER A 62 -7.92 0.25 -4.79
CA SER A 62 -8.43 1.40 -5.52
C SER A 62 -9.49 2.11 -4.68
N ALA A 63 -9.84 3.33 -5.08
CA ALA A 63 -10.82 4.11 -4.34
C ALA A 63 -12.16 3.39 -4.22
N ASN A 64 -12.58 2.68 -5.26
CA ASN A 64 -13.84 1.96 -5.22
C ASN A 64 -13.68 0.56 -4.63
N ARG A 65 -12.46 0.20 -4.21
CA ARG A 65 -12.15 -1.07 -3.57
C ARG A 65 -12.37 -2.28 -4.45
N ARG A 66 -12.55 -2.09 -5.72
CA ARG A 66 -12.71 -3.21 -6.63
C ARG A 66 -11.40 -3.77 -7.11
N TRP A 67 -10.32 -3.02 -6.95
CA TRP A 67 -9.00 -3.44 -7.42
C TRP A 67 -8.01 -3.41 -6.29
N ALA A 68 -7.07 -4.32 -6.32
CA ALA A 68 -6.01 -4.40 -5.32
C ALA A 68 -4.67 -4.33 -6.02
N LEU A 69 -3.79 -3.49 -5.49
CA LEU A 69 -2.41 -3.42 -5.98
C LEU A 69 -1.63 -4.45 -5.19
N VAL A 70 -1.05 -5.40 -5.88
CA VAL A 70 -0.37 -6.51 -5.22
C VAL A 70 1.05 -6.65 -5.71
N VAL A 71 1.87 -7.28 -4.88
CA VAL A 71 3.24 -7.61 -5.22
C VAL A 71 3.36 -9.11 -5.07
N THR A 72 3.85 -9.78 -6.10
CA THR A 72 4.02 -11.22 -6.04
C THR A 72 5.33 -11.54 -5.35
N ARG A 73 5.52 -12.81 -5.01
CA ARG A 73 6.75 -13.23 -4.38
C ARG A 73 7.93 -12.97 -5.26
N ALA A 74 7.75 -13.05 -6.57
CA ALA A 74 8.82 -12.80 -7.51
C ALA A 74 9.08 -11.31 -7.73
N GLY A 75 8.28 -10.45 -7.11
CA GLY A 75 8.51 -9.03 -7.24
C GLY A 75 7.70 -8.33 -8.30
N ALA A 76 6.81 -9.04 -8.96
CA ALA A 76 5.95 -8.40 -9.97
C ALA A 76 4.88 -7.58 -9.26
N VAL A 77 4.62 -6.39 -9.76
CA VAL A 77 3.66 -5.48 -9.16
C VAL A 77 2.56 -5.21 -10.16
N GLY A 78 1.34 -5.24 -9.71
CA GLY A 78 0.23 -4.94 -10.60
C GLY A 78 -1.10 -4.97 -9.89
N TRP A 79 -2.15 -4.75 -10.65
CA TRP A 79 -3.50 -4.67 -10.12
C TRP A 79 -4.31 -5.90 -10.52
N LEU A 80 -5.14 -6.36 -9.60
CA LEU A 80 -6.07 -7.42 -9.94
C LEU A 80 -7.38 -7.17 -9.21
N PRO A 81 -8.46 -7.83 -9.65
CA PRO A 81 -9.75 -7.60 -9.01
C PRO A 81 -9.71 -8.06 -7.56
N SER A 82 -10.20 -7.23 -6.67
CA SER A 82 -10.22 -7.57 -5.25
C SER A 82 -10.94 -8.89 -4.98
N ARG A 83 -11.97 -9.18 -5.79
CA ARG A 83 -12.74 -10.41 -5.57
C ARG A 83 -11.94 -11.68 -5.85
N SER A 84 -10.78 -11.53 -6.50
CA SER A 84 -9.93 -12.69 -6.77
C SER A 84 -9.17 -13.14 -5.55
N LEU A 85 -9.08 -12.30 -4.54
CA LEU A 85 -8.33 -12.61 -3.33
C LEU A 85 -9.22 -13.31 -2.33
N CYS A 86 -8.62 -14.20 -1.58
CA CYS A 86 -9.34 -14.86 -0.51
C CYS A 86 -9.63 -13.85 0.58
N ARG A 87 -10.70 -14.09 1.31
CA ARG A 87 -10.99 -13.22 2.43
C ARG A 87 -9.99 -13.47 3.53
N ALA A 88 -9.78 -12.46 4.32
CA ALA A 88 -8.84 -12.56 5.43
C ALA A 88 -9.34 -13.55 6.48
#